data_2049976dfef9bc2916f24db1dd7ff250
#
_entry.id   2049976dfef9bc2916f24db1dd7ff250
#
_cell.length_a   1.000
_cell.length_b   1.000
_cell.length_c   1.000
_cell.angle_alpha   90.00
_cell.angle_beta   90.00
_cell.angle_gamma   90.00
#
_symmetry.space_group_name_H-M   'P 1'
#
loop_
_entity.id
_entity.type
_entity.pdbx_description
1 polymer ?
#
loop_
_entity_poly.entity_id
_entity_poly.type
_entity_poly.pdbx_seq_one_letter_code
_entity_poly.pdbx_strand_id
1 'polypeptide(L)'
;MMGNYHVTYSKLLDISEKSDIIAEVKIIASLIAPRFDFRHFDAAYQNVERLFDGTYEGYRQCNTQYHDFGHTLMVLLAMARLMHGASLQEIHFSEKDINLGLISALMHDTGYIQSADDFVGTGAKHTLIHIRRSIQFVQHHYKDNDYFAGDMNNFRDILNCTGVQTMVADVSFKSDNIALLGKMLGTADLLGQMADRFYLEKLVLLYNEFKEGGVPGFDSEIDLFRKTVSFYKWIKARFESEFGNVSRFMISHFKERWNIDGNVYEESINNNINYLKFVLKSSQKDIYHSLRRNVISYQ
;
A
#
# COMPACT_ATOMS: atom_id res chain seq x y z
N MET A 1 -24.25 10.25 29.99
CA MET A 1 -24.05 8.81 29.69
C MET A 1 -23.43 8.77 28.29
N MET A 2 -22.09 8.71 28.20
CA MET A 2 -21.39 8.51 26.93
C MET A 2 -21.42 7.02 26.63
N GLY A 3 -22.15 6.64 25.59
CA GLY A 3 -22.19 5.25 25.14
C GLY A 3 -20.79 4.82 24.70
N ASN A 4 -20.23 3.80 25.34
CA ASN A 4 -19.03 3.12 24.92
C ASN A 4 -19.32 2.43 23.56
N TYR A 5 -19.11 3.13 22.47
CA TYR A 5 -18.96 2.48 21.17
C TYR A 5 -17.59 1.78 21.17
N HIS A 6 -17.57 0.49 21.50
CA HIS A 6 -16.45 -0.37 21.16
C HIS A 6 -16.35 -0.39 19.63
N VAL A 7 -15.55 0.51 19.05
CA VAL A 7 -15.15 0.40 17.65
C VAL A 7 -14.34 -0.89 17.55
N THR A 8 -14.89 -1.89 16.88
CA THR A 8 -14.14 -3.13 16.61
C THR A 8 -12.97 -2.72 15.72
N TYR A 9 -11.73 -2.97 16.14
CA TYR A 9 -10.50 -2.58 15.42
C TYR A 9 -10.52 -2.94 13.93
N SER A 10 -11.16 -4.08 13.58
CA SER A 10 -11.35 -4.49 12.19
C SER A 10 -12.10 -3.44 11.35
N LYS A 11 -13.04 -2.70 11.91
CA LYS A 11 -13.79 -1.68 11.15
C LYS A 11 -12.93 -0.48 10.72
N LEU A 12 -11.84 -0.20 11.42
CA LEU A 12 -10.92 0.88 11.06
C LEU A 12 -10.04 0.52 9.86
N LEU A 13 -9.86 -0.78 9.57
CA LEU A 13 -9.09 -1.30 8.45
C LEU A 13 -10.00 -1.86 7.33
N ASP A 14 -11.28 -2.10 7.60
CA ASP A 14 -12.24 -2.71 6.68
C ASP A 14 -13.17 -1.63 6.09
N ILE A 15 -12.57 -0.64 5.42
CA ILE A 15 -13.32 0.40 4.70
C ILE A 15 -13.45 -0.10 3.26
N SER A 16 -14.67 -0.51 2.86
CA SER A 16 -14.92 -1.13 1.56
C SER A 16 -15.20 -0.12 0.45
N GLU A 17 -15.81 1.03 0.81
CA GLU A 17 -16.21 2.01 -0.19
C GLU A 17 -15.07 2.97 -0.52
N LYS A 18 -14.75 3.10 -1.82
CA LYS A 18 -13.69 4.01 -2.31
C LYS A 18 -13.91 5.44 -1.83
N SER A 19 -15.14 5.93 -1.87
CA SER A 19 -15.52 7.27 -1.42
C SER A 19 -15.20 7.53 0.05
N ASP A 20 -15.39 6.52 0.91
CA ASP A 20 -15.14 6.64 2.34
C ASP A 20 -13.64 6.68 2.64
N ILE A 21 -12.84 5.89 1.90
CA ILE A 21 -11.38 5.94 1.99
C ILE A 21 -10.86 7.33 1.62
N ILE A 22 -11.32 7.89 0.50
CA ILE A 22 -10.89 9.22 0.04
C ILE A 22 -11.35 10.31 1.00
N ALA A 23 -12.57 10.22 1.52
CA ALA A 23 -13.06 11.15 2.54
C ALA A 23 -12.18 11.13 3.80
N GLU A 24 -11.83 9.93 4.29
CA GLU A 24 -10.94 9.77 5.46
C GLU A 24 -9.53 10.31 5.17
N VAL A 25 -8.95 10.04 4.01
CA VAL A 25 -7.64 10.60 3.60
C VAL A 25 -7.68 12.13 3.60
N LYS A 26 -8.74 12.74 3.07
CA LYS A 26 -8.92 14.21 3.07
C LYS A 26 -9.05 14.78 4.48
N ILE A 27 -9.80 14.10 5.34
CA ILE A 27 -9.89 14.47 6.77
C ILE A 27 -8.50 14.45 7.39
N ILE A 28 -7.76 13.37 7.20
CA ILE A 28 -6.40 13.20 7.75
C ILE A 28 -5.45 14.28 7.21
N ALA A 29 -5.44 14.55 5.91
CA ALA A 29 -4.61 15.60 5.32
C ALA A 29 -4.95 16.99 5.90
N SER A 30 -6.24 17.27 6.15
CA SER A 30 -6.68 18.52 6.80
C SER A 30 -6.26 18.61 8.27
N LEU A 31 -6.10 17.49 8.98
CA LEU A 31 -5.54 17.46 10.33
C LEU A 31 -4.04 17.79 10.35
N ILE A 32 -3.30 17.37 9.32
CA ILE A 32 -1.87 17.70 9.16
C ILE A 32 -1.72 19.18 8.75
N ALA A 33 -2.51 19.63 7.76
CA ALA A 33 -2.48 20.99 7.22
C ALA A 33 -3.91 21.52 7.05
N PRO A 34 -4.43 22.35 7.99
CA PRO A 34 -5.85 22.79 7.97
C PRO A 34 -6.30 23.55 6.73
N ARG A 35 -5.37 24.09 5.93
CA ARG A 35 -5.64 24.80 4.68
C ARG A 35 -5.08 24.07 3.46
N PHE A 36 -4.94 22.74 3.55
CA PHE A 36 -4.38 21.93 2.46
C PHE A 36 -5.21 22.07 1.18
N ASP A 37 -4.53 22.40 0.08
CA ASP A 37 -5.15 22.51 -1.23
C ASP A 37 -5.23 21.13 -1.91
N PHE A 38 -6.43 20.61 -2.02
CA PHE A 38 -6.66 19.27 -2.58
C PHE A 38 -6.58 19.19 -4.11
N ARG A 39 -6.42 20.29 -4.85
CA ARG A 39 -6.47 20.28 -6.32
C ARG A 39 -5.51 19.28 -6.95
N HIS A 40 -4.27 19.20 -6.45
CA HIS A 40 -3.26 18.29 -6.99
C HIS A 40 -3.56 16.84 -6.62
N PHE A 41 -3.97 16.60 -5.40
CA PHE A 41 -4.38 15.27 -4.92
C PHE A 41 -5.62 14.78 -5.68
N ASP A 42 -6.66 15.60 -5.82
CA ASP A 42 -7.90 15.22 -6.51
C ASP A 42 -7.65 14.91 -7.98
N ALA A 43 -6.83 15.72 -8.66
CA ALA A 43 -6.45 15.45 -10.04
C ALA A 43 -5.67 14.12 -10.17
N ALA A 44 -4.74 13.85 -9.25
CA ALA A 44 -3.98 12.58 -9.23
C ALA A 44 -4.91 11.39 -8.98
N TYR A 45 -5.80 11.49 -7.99
CA TYR A 45 -6.77 10.44 -7.70
C TYR A 45 -7.65 10.11 -8.91
N GLN A 46 -8.25 11.12 -9.54
CA GLN A 46 -9.09 10.92 -10.73
C GLN A 46 -8.34 10.28 -11.89
N ASN A 47 -7.08 10.68 -12.12
CA ASN A 47 -6.25 10.09 -13.17
C ASN A 47 -5.89 8.62 -12.88
N VAL A 48 -5.55 8.29 -11.63
CA VAL A 48 -5.26 6.90 -11.25
C VAL A 48 -6.53 6.04 -11.29
N GLU A 49 -7.67 6.55 -10.82
CA GLU A 49 -8.95 5.86 -10.94
C GLU A 49 -9.27 5.53 -12.40
N ARG A 50 -9.16 6.52 -13.31
CA ARG A 50 -9.35 6.31 -14.76
C ARG A 50 -8.35 5.31 -15.34
N LEU A 51 -7.10 5.31 -14.84
CA LEU A 51 -6.07 4.37 -15.29
C LEU A 51 -6.46 2.94 -14.91
N PHE A 52 -6.88 2.70 -13.67
CA PHE A 52 -7.30 1.39 -13.21
C PHE A 52 -8.62 0.93 -13.86
N ASP A 53 -9.54 1.84 -14.13
CA ASP A 53 -10.83 1.55 -14.80
C ASP A 53 -10.70 1.42 -16.33
N GLY A 54 -9.51 1.68 -16.92
CA GLY A 54 -9.26 1.56 -18.35
C GLY A 54 -9.84 2.69 -19.20
N THR A 55 -10.19 3.81 -18.58
CA THR A 55 -10.67 5.04 -19.27
C THR A 55 -9.59 6.10 -19.46
N TYR A 56 -8.35 5.80 -19.03
CA TYR A 56 -7.18 6.65 -19.27
C TYR A 56 -6.60 6.32 -20.65
N GLU A 57 -6.43 7.35 -21.49
CA GLU A 57 -5.95 7.19 -22.85
C GLU A 57 -4.59 6.49 -22.93
N GLY A 58 -4.46 5.54 -23.85
CA GLY A 58 -3.22 4.78 -24.06
C GLY A 58 -3.01 3.60 -23.12
N TYR A 59 -3.95 3.31 -22.21
CA TYR A 59 -3.85 2.21 -21.26
C TYR A 59 -5.11 1.35 -21.23
N ARG A 60 -4.94 0.09 -20.83
CA ARG A 60 -6.02 -0.87 -20.63
C ARG A 60 -6.49 -0.83 -19.18
N GLN A 61 -7.67 -1.36 -18.93
CA GLN A 61 -8.16 -1.61 -17.58
C GLN A 61 -7.20 -2.51 -16.80
N CYS A 62 -7.07 -2.25 -15.50
CA CYS A 62 -6.36 -3.13 -14.57
C CYS A 62 -6.96 -4.53 -14.59
N ASN A 63 -6.11 -5.53 -14.75
CA ASN A 63 -6.49 -6.94 -14.79
C ASN A 63 -5.63 -7.82 -13.86
N THR A 64 -4.85 -7.20 -12.97
CA THR A 64 -4.26 -7.84 -11.80
C THR A 64 -5.33 -7.98 -10.71
N GLN A 65 -5.34 -9.12 -10.02
CA GLN A 65 -6.36 -9.41 -9.02
C GLN A 65 -5.90 -9.13 -7.59
N TYR A 66 -4.58 -9.14 -7.35
CA TYR A 66 -3.99 -8.80 -6.05
C TYR A 66 -3.60 -7.33 -6.01
N HIS A 67 -2.82 -6.85 -6.99
CA HIS A 67 -2.43 -5.45 -7.14
C HIS A 67 -3.51 -4.68 -7.90
N ASP A 68 -4.67 -4.54 -7.27
CA ASP A 68 -5.85 -3.85 -7.80
C ASP A 68 -5.95 -2.41 -7.23
N PHE A 69 -6.98 -1.69 -7.65
CA PHE A 69 -7.22 -0.33 -7.15
C PHE A 69 -7.58 -0.31 -5.65
N GLY A 70 -8.20 -1.37 -5.13
CA GLY A 70 -8.49 -1.52 -3.71
C GLY A 70 -7.21 -1.56 -2.88
N HIS A 71 -6.20 -2.34 -3.32
CA HIS A 71 -4.88 -2.34 -2.71
C HIS A 71 -4.27 -0.93 -2.70
N THR A 72 -4.26 -0.24 -3.84
CA THR A 72 -3.74 1.13 -3.95
C THR A 72 -4.38 2.07 -2.94
N LEU A 73 -5.70 2.00 -2.75
CA LEU A 73 -6.43 2.84 -1.79
C LEU A 73 -6.08 2.50 -0.33
N MET A 74 -5.87 1.23 0.00
CA MET A 74 -5.45 0.84 1.34
C MET A 74 -4.04 1.32 1.66
N VAL A 75 -3.13 1.32 0.69
CA VAL A 75 -1.78 1.91 0.81
C VAL A 75 -1.86 3.43 1.01
N LEU A 76 -2.70 4.11 0.24
CA LEU A 76 -2.95 5.54 0.38
C LEU A 76 -3.44 5.90 1.79
N LEU A 77 -4.41 5.15 2.32
CA LEU A 77 -4.93 5.36 3.67
C LEU A 77 -3.86 5.12 4.74
N ALA A 78 -3.06 4.05 4.61
CA ALA A 78 -1.95 3.77 5.51
C ALA A 78 -0.90 4.89 5.46
N MET A 79 -0.57 5.40 4.26
CA MET A 79 0.35 6.53 4.09
C MET A 79 -0.14 7.79 4.79
N ALA A 80 -1.40 8.17 4.60
CA ALA A 80 -2.00 9.33 5.26
C ALA A 80 -1.95 9.21 6.79
N ARG A 81 -2.25 8.02 7.33
CA ARG A 81 -2.22 7.72 8.76
C ARG A 81 -0.81 7.82 9.34
N LEU A 82 0.21 7.30 8.63
CA LEU A 82 1.62 7.43 9.03
C LEU A 82 2.05 8.91 9.08
N MET A 83 1.71 9.68 8.05
CA MET A 83 2.03 11.11 8.01
C MET A 83 1.36 11.88 9.14
N HIS A 84 0.07 11.62 9.42
CA HIS A 84 -0.62 12.24 10.55
C HIS A 84 0.02 11.86 11.90
N GLY A 85 0.30 10.58 12.11
CA GLY A 85 0.96 10.14 13.34
C GLY A 85 2.34 10.77 13.54
N ALA A 86 3.08 11.01 12.46
CA ALA A 86 4.36 11.71 12.49
C ALA A 86 4.19 13.20 12.78
N SER A 87 3.17 13.85 12.23
CA SER A 87 2.89 15.26 12.51
C SER A 87 2.54 15.50 13.97
N LEU A 88 1.89 14.55 14.64
CA LEU A 88 1.64 14.57 16.09
C LEU A 88 2.91 14.41 16.93
N GLN A 89 4.01 13.97 16.33
CA GLN A 89 5.35 13.90 16.94
C GLN A 89 6.25 15.05 16.44
N GLU A 90 5.66 16.20 16.13
CA GLU A 90 6.34 17.44 15.75
C GLU A 90 7.15 17.36 14.44
N ILE A 91 6.89 16.35 13.58
CA ILE A 91 7.47 16.30 12.24
C ILE A 91 6.62 17.16 11.32
N HIS A 92 7.24 18.21 10.77
CA HIS A 92 6.55 19.16 9.90
C HIS A 92 6.62 18.73 8.42
N PHE A 93 5.46 18.61 7.82
CA PHE A 93 5.31 18.42 6.38
C PHE A 93 4.83 19.71 5.73
N SER A 94 5.53 20.17 4.71
CA SER A 94 4.99 21.20 3.81
C SER A 94 3.80 20.64 3.02
N GLU A 95 2.97 21.52 2.45
CA GLU A 95 1.89 21.11 1.54
C GLU A 95 2.42 20.25 0.38
N LYS A 96 3.62 20.57 -0.11
CA LYS A 96 4.30 19.80 -1.13
C LYS A 96 4.69 18.40 -0.65
N ASP A 97 5.20 18.25 0.56
CA ASP A 97 5.51 16.93 1.13
C ASP A 97 4.26 16.07 1.26
N ILE A 98 3.13 16.67 1.68
CA ILE A 98 1.84 15.95 1.76
C ILE A 98 1.41 15.47 0.38
N ASN A 99 1.45 16.34 -0.63
CA ASN A 99 1.13 15.96 -2.00
C ASN A 99 2.07 14.86 -2.52
N LEU A 100 3.39 14.99 -2.33
CA LEU A 100 4.36 13.98 -2.76
C LEU A 100 4.09 12.63 -2.11
N GLY A 101 3.81 12.59 -0.82
CA GLY A 101 3.50 11.35 -0.11
C GLY A 101 2.22 10.68 -0.58
N LEU A 102 1.11 11.41 -0.61
CA LEU A 102 -0.19 10.87 -1.00
C LEU A 102 -0.23 10.47 -2.48
N ILE A 103 0.34 11.30 -3.36
CA ILE A 103 0.38 11.00 -4.81
C ILE A 103 1.31 9.82 -5.09
N SER A 104 2.45 9.70 -4.41
CA SER A 104 3.31 8.51 -4.53
C SER A 104 2.57 7.24 -4.13
N ALA A 105 1.75 7.28 -3.08
CA ALA A 105 0.92 6.15 -2.67
C ALA A 105 -0.13 5.78 -3.73
N LEU A 106 -0.76 6.76 -4.39
CA LEU A 106 -1.66 6.52 -5.51
C LEU A 106 -0.95 5.90 -6.72
N MET A 107 0.29 6.29 -6.97
CA MET A 107 1.02 5.96 -8.20
C MET A 107 1.90 4.70 -8.09
N HIS A 108 2.11 4.12 -6.90
CA HIS A 108 3.15 3.12 -6.68
C HIS A 108 3.00 1.87 -7.56
N ASP A 109 1.77 1.45 -7.83
CA ASP A 109 1.44 0.25 -8.60
C ASP A 109 0.91 0.52 -10.02
N THR A 110 0.94 1.77 -10.50
CA THR A 110 0.52 2.10 -11.87
C THR A 110 1.31 1.33 -12.93
N GLY A 111 2.51 0.84 -12.59
CA GLY A 111 3.35 0.05 -13.47
C GLY A 111 2.81 -1.34 -13.82
N TYR A 112 1.82 -1.84 -13.12
CA TYR A 112 1.09 -3.05 -13.50
C TYR A 112 0.15 -2.84 -14.69
N ILE A 113 -0.27 -1.61 -14.95
CA ILE A 113 -1.25 -1.35 -16.01
C ILE A 113 -0.62 -1.52 -17.38
N GLN A 114 -1.26 -2.32 -18.24
CA GLN A 114 -0.81 -2.57 -19.61
C GLN A 114 -1.12 -1.38 -20.52
N SER A 115 -0.22 -1.10 -21.48
CA SER A 115 -0.52 -0.17 -22.57
C SER A 115 -1.66 -0.68 -23.46
N ALA A 116 -2.31 0.22 -24.18
CA ALA A 116 -3.50 -0.10 -25.00
C ALA A 116 -3.24 -1.16 -26.07
N ASP A 117 -2.00 -1.28 -26.54
CA ASP A 117 -1.54 -2.24 -27.55
C ASP A 117 -1.01 -3.57 -26.96
N ASP A 118 -0.95 -3.69 -25.64
CA ASP A 118 -0.44 -4.88 -24.93
C ASP A 118 -1.59 -5.83 -24.56
N PHE A 119 -1.80 -6.87 -25.36
CA PHE A 119 -2.87 -7.87 -25.18
C PHE A 119 -2.40 -9.21 -24.64
N VAL A 120 -1.11 -9.35 -24.28
CA VAL A 120 -0.56 -10.64 -23.83
C VAL A 120 -0.60 -10.72 -22.31
N GLY A 121 -1.24 -11.76 -21.78
CA GLY A 121 -1.33 -12.01 -20.34
C GLY A 121 -2.03 -10.88 -19.57
N THR A 122 -1.69 -10.77 -18.29
CA THR A 122 -2.17 -9.70 -17.43
C THR A 122 -1.04 -8.71 -17.07
N GLY A 123 -1.37 -7.68 -16.31
CA GLY A 123 -0.37 -6.75 -15.74
C GLY A 123 0.64 -7.44 -14.82
N ALA A 124 0.31 -8.62 -14.28
CA ALA A 124 1.18 -9.41 -13.40
C ALA A 124 2.52 -9.79 -14.03
N LYS A 125 2.58 -9.91 -15.37
CA LYS A 125 3.86 -10.11 -16.08
C LYS A 125 4.89 -9.01 -15.83
N HIS A 126 4.43 -7.85 -15.35
CA HIS A 126 5.28 -6.71 -15.03
C HIS A 126 5.79 -6.72 -13.57
N THR A 127 5.46 -7.72 -12.74
CA THR A 127 5.81 -7.78 -11.32
C THR A 127 7.27 -7.42 -11.03
N LEU A 128 8.22 -7.94 -11.78
CA LEU A 128 9.64 -7.66 -11.56
C LEU A 128 10.09 -6.25 -11.97
N ILE A 129 9.27 -5.53 -12.71
CA ILE A 129 9.63 -4.20 -13.28
C ILE A 129 8.58 -3.13 -13.01
N HIS A 130 7.51 -3.45 -12.26
CA HIS A 130 6.38 -2.53 -12.04
C HIS A 130 6.80 -1.19 -11.43
N ILE A 131 7.72 -1.20 -10.45
CA ILE A 131 8.20 0.05 -9.83
C ILE A 131 8.84 0.97 -10.86
N ARG A 132 9.72 0.42 -11.71
CA ARG A 132 10.33 1.20 -12.80
C ARG A 132 9.27 1.74 -13.75
N ARG A 133 8.25 0.96 -14.08
CA ARG A 133 7.13 1.39 -14.91
C ARG A 133 6.28 2.47 -14.25
N SER A 134 6.02 2.34 -12.93
CA SER A 134 5.33 3.38 -12.13
C SER A 134 6.12 4.69 -12.16
N ILE A 135 7.43 4.64 -11.96
CA ILE A 135 8.30 5.83 -12.07
C ILE A 135 8.21 6.46 -13.47
N GLN A 136 8.28 5.66 -14.53
CA GLN A 136 8.13 6.14 -15.91
C GLN A 136 6.77 6.78 -16.15
N PHE A 137 5.69 6.18 -15.62
CA PHE A 137 4.35 6.74 -15.72
C PHE A 137 4.27 8.11 -15.03
N VAL A 138 4.76 8.22 -13.79
CA VAL A 138 4.80 9.49 -13.04
C VAL A 138 5.59 10.55 -13.79
N GLN A 139 6.80 10.21 -14.28
CA GLN A 139 7.65 11.13 -15.02
C GLN A 139 6.96 11.62 -16.29
N HIS A 140 6.30 10.73 -17.04
CA HIS A 140 5.57 11.11 -18.25
C HIS A 140 4.35 11.97 -17.93
N HIS A 141 3.61 11.61 -16.87
CA HIS A 141 2.37 12.29 -16.48
C HIS A 141 2.61 13.71 -15.96
N TYR A 142 3.69 13.90 -15.18
CA TYR A 142 3.99 15.20 -14.54
C TYR A 142 5.09 16.00 -15.22
N LYS A 143 5.65 15.57 -16.37
CA LYS A 143 6.76 16.27 -17.07
C LYS A 143 6.48 17.74 -17.34
N ASP A 144 5.24 18.08 -17.67
CA ASP A 144 4.79 19.42 -18.04
C ASP A 144 3.97 20.09 -16.92
N ASN A 145 4.02 19.55 -15.69
CA ASN A 145 3.30 20.10 -14.54
C ASN A 145 4.21 21.03 -13.75
N ASP A 146 3.96 22.32 -13.80
CA ASP A 146 4.80 23.34 -13.15
C ASP A 146 4.96 23.13 -11.64
N TYR A 147 3.93 22.61 -10.97
CA TYR A 147 3.96 22.35 -9.53
C TYR A 147 4.95 21.24 -9.16
N PHE A 148 5.05 20.19 -9.98
CA PHE A 148 5.91 19.02 -9.72
C PHE A 148 7.17 18.96 -10.59
N ALA A 149 7.43 19.92 -11.48
CA ALA A 149 8.55 19.88 -12.44
C ALA A 149 9.92 19.58 -11.79
N GLY A 150 10.15 20.08 -10.57
CA GLY A 150 11.39 19.86 -9.80
C GLY A 150 11.42 18.58 -8.95
N ASP A 151 10.35 17.78 -8.95
CA ASP A 151 10.16 16.70 -8.00
C ASP A 151 10.20 15.29 -8.61
N MET A 152 10.53 15.16 -9.88
CA MET A 152 10.59 13.85 -10.55
C MET A 152 11.57 12.89 -9.89
N ASN A 153 12.69 13.39 -9.38
CA ASN A 153 13.63 12.59 -8.61
C ASN A 153 13.06 12.23 -7.24
N ASN A 154 12.32 13.12 -6.59
CA ASN A 154 11.68 12.85 -5.31
C ASN A 154 10.64 11.73 -5.46
N PHE A 155 9.78 11.77 -6.49
CA PHE A 155 8.84 10.67 -6.80
C PHE A 155 9.58 9.34 -7.05
N ARG A 156 10.63 9.36 -7.87
CA ARG A 156 11.45 8.16 -8.13
C ARG A 156 11.99 7.56 -6.83
N ASP A 157 12.56 8.39 -5.97
CA ASP A 157 13.23 7.96 -4.76
C ASP A 157 12.23 7.44 -3.72
N ILE A 158 11.04 8.06 -3.61
CA ILE A 158 9.95 7.59 -2.75
C ILE A 158 9.41 6.25 -3.28
N LEU A 159 9.10 6.13 -4.58
CA LEU A 159 8.56 4.92 -5.18
C LEU A 159 9.52 3.73 -5.10
N ASN A 160 10.84 3.95 -5.21
CA ASN A 160 11.82 2.89 -5.06
C ASN A 160 11.77 2.19 -3.68
N CYS A 161 11.24 2.85 -2.65
CA CYS A 161 11.13 2.27 -1.31
C CYS A 161 10.07 1.16 -1.19
N THR A 162 9.15 1.00 -2.15
CA THR A 162 8.21 -0.14 -2.17
C THR A 162 8.90 -1.43 -2.64
N GLY A 163 10.05 -1.34 -3.30
CA GLY A 163 10.79 -2.49 -3.79
C GLY A 163 11.30 -3.41 -2.69
N VAL A 164 10.90 -4.69 -2.75
CA VAL A 164 11.38 -5.72 -1.82
C VAL A 164 12.89 -5.93 -1.94
N GLN A 165 13.46 -5.73 -3.13
CA GLN A 165 14.88 -5.89 -3.42
C GLN A 165 15.68 -4.58 -3.28
N THR A 166 15.03 -3.44 -3.13
CA THR A 166 15.70 -2.14 -3.01
C THR A 166 16.12 -1.92 -1.56
N MET A 167 17.40 -1.74 -1.32
CA MET A 167 17.89 -1.27 -0.02
C MET A 167 17.67 0.24 0.08
N VAL A 168 16.98 0.70 1.11
CA VAL A 168 16.71 2.14 1.32
C VAL A 168 18.01 2.94 1.44
N ALA A 169 19.07 2.31 1.97
CA ALA A 169 20.39 2.91 2.08
C ALA A 169 21.04 3.25 0.72
N ASP A 170 20.62 2.58 -0.36
CA ASP A 170 21.14 2.83 -1.71
C ASP A 170 20.41 3.99 -2.43
N VAL A 171 19.35 4.53 -1.82
CA VAL A 171 18.57 5.65 -2.37
C VAL A 171 19.15 6.98 -1.88
N SER A 172 19.50 7.86 -2.82
CA SER A 172 20.03 9.19 -2.51
C SER A 172 18.90 10.22 -2.44
N PHE A 173 18.37 10.41 -1.22
CA PHE A 173 17.27 11.36 -1.00
C PHE A 173 17.74 12.81 -0.97
N LYS A 174 16.93 13.71 -1.51
CA LYS A 174 17.19 15.16 -1.55
C LYS A 174 17.09 15.80 -0.14
N SER A 175 16.28 15.25 0.75
CA SER A 175 16.08 15.75 2.11
C SER A 175 15.59 14.65 3.05
N ASP A 176 15.66 14.91 4.36
CA ASP A 176 15.17 14.01 5.40
C ASP A 176 13.66 13.75 5.26
N ASN A 177 12.86 14.76 4.87
CA ASN A 177 11.44 14.58 4.62
C ASN A 177 11.19 13.63 3.44
N ILE A 178 11.92 13.76 2.34
CA ILE A 178 11.79 12.83 1.20
C ILE A 178 12.18 11.41 1.61
N ALA A 179 13.26 11.24 2.38
CA ALA A 179 13.66 9.95 2.92
C ALA A 179 12.57 9.37 3.83
N LEU A 180 11.96 10.20 4.67
CA LEU A 180 10.88 9.80 5.55
C LEU A 180 9.64 9.36 4.76
N LEU A 181 9.23 10.13 3.74
CA LEU A 181 8.12 9.78 2.87
C LEU A 181 8.35 8.45 2.14
N GLY A 182 9.57 8.19 1.65
CA GLY A 182 9.94 6.91 1.06
C GLY A 182 9.81 5.76 2.04
N LYS A 183 10.35 5.90 3.25
CA LYS A 183 10.22 4.89 4.32
C LYS A 183 8.76 4.67 4.72
N MET A 184 7.96 5.74 4.78
CA MET A 184 6.52 5.65 5.05
C MET A 184 5.79 4.92 3.93
N LEU A 185 6.10 5.20 2.66
CA LEU A 185 5.45 4.52 1.55
C LEU A 185 5.77 3.03 1.53
N GLY A 186 7.05 2.63 1.65
CA GLY A 186 7.41 1.21 1.74
C GLY A 186 6.79 0.50 2.95
N THR A 187 6.60 1.23 4.07
CA THR A 187 5.89 0.70 5.23
C THR A 187 4.38 0.62 4.96
N ALA A 188 3.77 1.63 4.36
CA ALA A 188 2.34 1.70 4.06
C ALA A 188 1.90 0.59 3.10
N ASP A 189 2.70 0.29 2.09
CA ASP A 189 2.47 -0.79 1.14
C ASP A 189 2.37 -2.14 1.86
N LEU A 190 3.34 -2.47 2.71
CA LEU A 190 3.34 -3.70 3.49
C LEU A 190 2.22 -3.75 4.55
N LEU A 191 1.94 -2.64 5.23
CA LEU A 191 0.86 -2.57 6.22
C LEU A 191 -0.50 -2.69 5.54
N GLY A 192 -0.74 -1.98 4.43
CA GLY A 192 -2.01 -1.96 3.72
C GLY A 192 -2.43 -3.35 3.25
N GLN A 193 -1.49 -4.12 2.70
CA GLN A 193 -1.79 -5.47 2.23
C GLN A 193 -1.90 -6.50 3.35
N MET A 194 -0.93 -6.54 4.29
CA MET A 194 -0.86 -7.61 5.29
C MET A 194 -1.89 -7.47 6.42
N ALA A 195 -2.37 -6.25 6.68
CA ALA A 195 -3.42 -6.00 7.67
C ALA A 195 -4.84 -6.23 7.13
N ASP A 196 -5.01 -6.38 5.82
CA ASP A 196 -6.29 -6.70 5.21
C ASP A 196 -6.86 -7.98 5.83
N ARG A 197 -8.15 -7.95 6.22
CA ARG A 197 -8.83 -9.13 6.78
C ARG A 197 -8.85 -10.32 5.82
N PHE A 198 -8.76 -10.06 4.52
CA PHE A 198 -8.75 -11.06 3.46
C PHE A 198 -7.34 -11.38 2.93
N TYR A 199 -6.30 -10.89 3.61
CA TYR A 199 -4.92 -11.08 3.19
C TYR A 199 -4.58 -12.53 2.87
N LEU A 200 -5.00 -13.47 3.73
CA LEU A 200 -4.65 -14.88 3.57
C LEU A 200 -5.36 -15.53 2.36
N GLU A 201 -6.60 -15.14 2.10
CA GLU A 201 -7.34 -15.58 0.92
C GLU A 201 -6.73 -15.01 -0.36
N LYS A 202 -6.31 -13.75 -0.32
CA LYS A 202 -5.68 -13.07 -1.45
C LYS A 202 -4.27 -13.61 -1.78
N LEU A 203 -3.62 -14.37 -0.90
CA LEU A 203 -2.33 -14.98 -1.21
C LEU A 203 -2.38 -15.93 -2.41
N VAL A 204 -3.52 -16.55 -2.71
CA VAL A 204 -3.71 -17.35 -3.93
C VAL A 204 -3.60 -16.48 -5.18
N LEU A 205 -4.22 -15.29 -5.14
CA LEU A 205 -4.14 -14.31 -6.21
C LEU A 205 -2.71 -13.82 -6.40
N LEU A 206 -2.01 -13.51 -5.29
CA LEU A 206 -0.61 -13.12 -5.30
C LEU A 206 0.29 -14.22 -5.91
N TYR A 207 0.04 -15.49 -5.56
CA TYR A 207 0.79 -16.59 -6.15
C TYR A 207 0.62 -16.66 -7.68
N ASN A 208 -0.59 -16.49 -8.18
CA ASN A 208 -0.88 -16.49 -9.61
C ASN A 208 -0.16 -15.34 -10.32
N GLU A 209 -0.15 -14.15 -9.73
CA GLU A 209 0.60 -13.01 -10.25
C GLU A 209 2.12 -13.23 -10.22
N PHE A 210 2.66 -13.80 -9.15
CA PHE A 210 4.08 -14.15 -9.07
C PHE A 210 4.48 -15.18 -10.12
N LYS A 211 3.62 -16.18 -10.36
CA LYS A 211 3.84 -17.20 -11.38
C LYS A 211 3.85 -16.59 -12.78
N GLU A 212 2.89 -15.72 -13.10
CA GLU A 212 2.85 -15.02 -14.38
C GLU A 212 4.03 -14.06 -14.56
N GLY A 213 4.39 -13.32 -13.50
CA GLY A 213 5.50 -12.38 -13.50
C GLY A 213 6.89 -13.01 -13.44
N GLY A 214 6.98 -14.35 -13.34
CA GLY A 214 8.26 -15.06 -13.26
C GLY A 214 9.02 -14.80 -11.97
N VAL A 215 8.34 -14.49 -10.88
CA VAL A 215 8.97 -14.28 -9.55
C VAL A 215 9.48 -15.62 -9.04
N PRO A 216 10.78 -15.77 -8.82
CA PRO A 216 11.35 -17.04 -8.38
C PRO A 216 11.06 -17.33 -6.92
N GLY A 217 11.17 -18.62 -6.55
CA GLY A 217 11.20 -19.02 -5.15
C GLY A 217 9.86 -19.47 -4.58
N PHE A 218 8.82 -19.66 -5.41
CA PHE A 218 7.52 -20.18 -4.97
C PHE A 218 7.07 -21.34 -5.87
N ASP A 219 7.13 -22.56 -5.34
CA ASP A 219 6.82 -23.78 -6.12
C ASP A 219 5.30 -24.07 -6.19
N SER A 220 4.52 -23.56 -5.24
CA SER A 220 3.08 -23.73 -5.13
C SER A 220 2.46 -22.66 -4.22
N GLU A 221 1.12 -22.54 -4.25
CA GLU A 221 0.37 -21.69 -3.32
C GLU A 221 0.66 -22.07 -1.86
N ILE A 222 0.73 -23.37 -1.55
CA ILE A 222 1.04 -23.86 -0.20
C ILE A 222 2.46 -23.46 0.23
N ASP A 223 3.40 -23.46 -0.71
CA ASP A 223 4.76 -22.99 -0.46
C ASP A 223 4.78 -21.49 -0.17
N LEU A 224 4.00 -20.69 -0.92
CA LEU A 224 3.82 -19.27 -0.61
C LEU A 224 3.23 -19.06 0.79
N PHE A 225 2.19 -19.82 1.18
CA PHE A 225 1.62 -19.72 2.53
C PHE A 225 2.66 -20.01 3.63
N ARG A 226 3.47 -21.04 3.45
CA ARG A 226 4.54 -21.37 4.42
C ARG A 226 5.60 -20.27 4.49
N LYS A 227 6.01 -19.75 3.33
CA LYS A 227 7.02 -18.68 3.23
C LYS A 227 6.50 -17.33 3.74
N THR A 228 5.20 -17.08 3.70
CA THR A 228 4.58 -15.87 4.27
C THR A 228 4.89 -15.69 5.75
N VAL A 229 4.95 -16.78 6.53
CA VAL A 229 5.32 -16.70 7.95
C VAL A 229 6.77 -16.22 8.15
N SER A 230 7.69 -16.69 7.30
CA SER A 230 9.11 -16.28 7.34
C SER A 230 9.29 -14.88 6.76
N PHE A 231 8.55 -14.54 5.71
CA PHE A 231 8.50 -13.22 5.11
C PHE A 231 8.06 -12.16 6.14
N TYR A 232 7.05 -12.44 6.96
CA TYR A 232 6.65 -11.52 8.01
C TYR A 232 7.76 -11.23 9.04
N LYS A 233 8.56 -12.24 9.39
CA LYS A 233 9.72 -12.01 10.28
C LYS A 233 10.75 -11.08 9.63
N TRP A 234 10.99 -11.28 8.35
CA TRP A 234 11.89 -10.43 7.57
C TRP A 234 11.35 -9.00 7.45
N ILE A 235 10.03 -8.83 7.21
CA ILE A 235 9.37 -7.52 7.19
C ILE A 235 9.55 -6.76 8.51
N LYS A 236 9.37 -7.44 9.65
CA LYS A 236 9.61 -6.81 10.96
C LYS A 236 11.03 -6.28 11.11
N ALA A 237 12.01 -7.09 10.73
CA ALA A 237 13.40 -6.66 10.76
C ALA A 237 13.64 -5.46 9.81
N ARG A 238 13.01 -5.47 8.63
CA ARG A 238 13.10 -4.37 7.66
C ARG A 238 12.46 -3.07 8.17
N PHE A 239 11.33 -3.15 8.85
CA PHE A 239 10.72 -1.99 9.51
C PHE A 239 11.69 -1.31 10.49
N GLU A 240 12.43 -2.10 11.28
CA GLU A 240 13.39 -1.58 12.24
C GLU A 240 14.68 -1.06 11.56
N SER A 241 15.29 -1.87 10.70
CA SER A 241 16.63 -1.59 10.15
C SER A 241 16.64 -0.62 8.98
N GLU A 242 15.69 -0.75 8.03
CA GLU A 242 15.69 0.04 6.80
C GLU A 242 14.71 1.22 6.87
N PHE A 243 13.51 0.99 7.39
CA PHE A 243 12.47 2.03 7.44
C PHE A 243 12.49 2.85 8.74
N GLY A 244 13.44 2.62 9.65
CA GLY A 244 13.58 3.41 10.88
C GLY A 244 12.36 3.35 11.79
N ASN A 245 11.65 2.21 11.75
CA ASN A 245 10.47 1.94 12.57
C ASN A 245 9.37 3.02 12.46
N VAL A 246 9.13 3.52 11.23
CA VAL A 246 8.09 4.55 11.01
C VAL A 246 6.68 4.01 11.28
N SER A 247 6.48 2.68 11.32
CA SER A 247 5.20 2.07 11.71
C SER A 247 4.72 2.51 13.10
N ARG A 248 5.63 2.95 13.99
CA ARG A 248 5.29 3.49 15.32
C ARG A 248 4.39 4.72 15.25
N PHE A 249 4.42 5.49 14.16
CA PHE A 249 3.57 6.65 13.99
C PHE A 249 2.07 6.30 13.94
N MET A 250 1.73 5.06 13.59
CA MET A 250 0.35 4.57 13.68
C MET A 250 -0.20 4.65 15.10
N ILE A 251 0.63 4.44 16.14
CA ILE A 251 0.20 4.51 17.55
C ILE A 251 -0.31 5.93 17.86
N SER A 252 0.43 6.97 17.49
CA SER A 252 0.01 8.36 17.69
C SER A 252 -1.27 8.70 16.95
N HIS A 253 -1.39 8.24 15.67
CA HIS A 253 -2.59 8.44 14.87
C HIS A 253 -3.83 7.81 15.51
N PHE A 254 -3.75 6.52 15.90
CA PHE A 254 -4.88 5.82 16.51
C PHE A 254 -5.21 6.33 17.92
N LYS A 255 -4.20 6.75 18.68
CA LYS A 255 -4.40 7.36 19.99
C LYS A 255 -5.18 8.66 19.89
N GLU A 256 -4.79 9.55 18.99
CA GLU A 256 -5.45 10.84 18.79
C GLU A 256 -6.87 10.67 18.27
N ARG A 257 -7.06 9.85 17.24
CA ARG A 257 -8.34 9.74 16.54
C ARG A 257 -9.40 8.91 17.29
N TRP A 258 -8.99 7.87 18.00
CA TRP A 258 -9.92 6.91 18.60
C TRP A 258 -9.58 6.51 20.03
N ASN A 259 -8.59 7.14 20.65
CA ASN A 259 -8.08 6.80 21.99
C ASN A 259 -7.65 5.31 22.10
N ILE A 260 -7.11 4.76 20.99
CA ILE A 260 -6.55 3.41 20.93
C ILE A 260 -5.05 3.49 21.16
N ASP A 261 -4.57 2.82 22.20
CA ASP A 261 -3.16 2.83 22.61
C ASP A 261 -2.45 1.62 21.97
N GLY A 262 -2.27 1.65 20.65
CA GLY A 262 -1.65 0.54 19.90
C GLY A 262 -1.61 0.78 18.40
N ASN A 263 -0.82 -0.06 17.70
CA ASN A 263 -0.78 -0.08 16.25
C ASN A 263 -1.78 -1.11 15.70
N VAL A 264 -2.95 -0.65 15.30
CA VAL A 264 -4.06 -1.50 14.80
C VAL A 264 -3.65 -2.33 13.57
N TYR A 265 -2.75 -1.82 12.71
CA TYR A 265 -2.23 -2.58 11.58
C TYR A 265 -1.39 -3.75 12.04
N GLU A 266 -0.43 -3.54 12.95
CA GLU A 266 0.42 -4.62 13.47
C GLU A 266 -0.39 -5.68 14.22
N GLU A 267 -1.43 -5.27 14.95
CA GLU A 267 -2.34 -6.19 15.62
C GLU A 267 -3.08 -7.06 14.60
N SER A 268 -3.64 -6.46 13.53
CA SER A 268 -4.32 -7.20 12.46
C SER A 268 -3.38 -8.16 11.74
N ILE A 269 -2.17 -7.72 11.41
CA ILE A 269 -1.13 -8.56 10.79
C ILE A 269 -0.79 -9.75 11.69
N ASN A 270 -0.56 -9.50 12.99
CA ASN A 270 -0.26 -10.57 13.96
C ASN A 270 -1.40 -11.59 14.01
N ASN A 271 -2.66 -11.14 13.98
CA ASN A 271 -3.83 -12.03 13.95
C ASN A 271 -3.86 -12.86 12.67
N ASN A 272 -3.64 -12.27 11.49
CA ASN A 272 -3.56 -12.99 10.23
C ASN A 272 -2.43 -14.04 10.25
N ILE A 273 -1.23 -13.67 10.69
CA ILE A 273 -0.08 -14.58 10.72
C ILE A 273 -0.26 -15.72 11.75
N ASN A 274 -0.86 -15.43 12.91
CA ASN A 274 -1.13 -16.47 13.90
C ASN A 274 -2.20 -17.43 13.40
N TYR A 275 -3.23 -16.94 12.71
CA TYR A 275 -4.22 -17.79 12.07
C TYR A 275 -3.60 -18.65 10.96
N LEU A 276 -2.75 -18.08 10.12
CA LEU A 276 -2.00 -18.84 9.10
C LEU A 276 -1.16 -19.96 9.72
N LYS A 277 -0.43 -19.67 10.82
CA LYS A 277 0.35 -20.71 11.55
C LYS A 277 -0.55 -21.82 12.08
N PHE A 278 -1.74 -21.50 12.56
CA PHE A 278 -2.71 -22.48 13.03
C PHE A 278 -3.20 -23.36 11.87
N VAL A 279 -3.59 -22.76 10.74
CA VAL A 279 -4.05 -23.48 9.54
C VAL A 279 -2.96 -24.39 8.98
N LEU A 280 -1.70 -23.91 8.91
CA LEU A 280 -0.57 -24.71 8.41
C LEU A 280 -0.21 -25.92 9.29
N LYS A 281 -0.62 -25.93 10.57
CA LYS A 281 -0.46 -27.08 11.47
C LYS A 281 -1.59 -28.09 11.33
N SER A 282 -2.73 -27.69 10.80
CA SER A 282 -3.88 -28.53 10.52
C SER A 282 -3.61 -29.39 9.28
N SER A 283 -4.44 -30.41 9.00
CA SER A 283 -4.23 -31.32 7.87
C SER A 283 -4.16 -30.54 6.53
N GLN A 284 -3.17 -30.85 5.69
CA GLN A 284 -2.95 -30.19 4.39
C GLN A 284 -4.17 -30.22 3.42
N LYS A 285 -5.09 -31.17 3.62
CA LYS A 285 -6.29 -31.33 2.77
C LYS A 285 -7.32 -30.21 3.00
N ASP A 286 -7.24 -29.48 4.12
CA ASP A 286 -8.23 -28.50 4.53
C ASP A 286 -7.74 -27.03 4.50
N ILE A 287 -6.51 -26.77 4.04
CA ILE A 287 -5.94 -25.41 4.08
C ILE A 287 -6.84 -24.42 3.34
N TYR A 288 -7.23 -24.73 2.11
CA TYR A 288 -8.09 -23.85 1.31
C TYR A 288 -9.47 -23.64 1.94
N HIS A 289 -10.06 -24.69 2.49
CA HIS A 289 -11.34 -24.60 3.17
C HIS A 289 -11.24 -23.75 4.45
N SER A 290 -10.16 -23.90 5.19
CA SER A 290 -9.90 -23.14 6.43
C SER A 290 -9.59 -21.67 6.19
N LEU A 291 -9.01 -21.30 5.02
CA LEU A 291 -8.76 -19.91 4.65
C LEU A 291 -10.00 -19.21 4.09
N ARG A 292 -11.05 -19.95 3.72
CA ARG A 292 -12.28 -19.37 3.14
C ARG A 292 -13.10 -18.63 4.19
N ARG A 293 -13.00 -17.29 4.14
CA ARG A 293 -13.96 -16.38 4.79
C ARG A 293 -15.06 -15.95 3.79
N ASN A 294 -15.36 -16.76 2.79
CA ASN A 294 -16.41 -16.60 1.76
C ASN A 294 -16.20 -15.46 0.75
N VAL A 295 -14.97 -15.07 0.43
CA VAL A 295 -14.70 -13.92 -0.45
C VAL A 295 -14.37 -14.30 -1.88
N ILE A 296 -13.90 -15.50 -2.13
CA ILE A 296 -13.55 -15.94 -3.50
C ILE A 296 -14.50 -17.07 -3.90
N SER A 297 -15.55 -16.73 -4.66
CA SER A 297 -16.23 -17.70 -5.50
C SER A 297 -15.30 -17.96 -6.69
N TYR A 298 -14.62 -19.10 -6.69
CA TYR A 298 -13.93 -19.56 -7.90
C TYR A 298 -14.97 -19.76 -9.01
N GLN A 299 -14.93 -18.91 -10.03
CA GLN A 299 -15.51 -19.20 -11.34
C GLN A 299 -14.55 -20.06 -12.14
#